data_d066a7b4fd16e8d26ede44d570253df0
#
_entry.id   d066a7b4fd16e8d26ede44d570253df0
#
_cell.length_a   1.000
_cell.length_b   1.000
_cell.length_c   1.000
_cell.angle_alpha   90.00
_cell.angle_beta   90.00
_cell.angle_gamma   90.00
#
_symmetry.space_group_name_H-M   'P 1'
#
loop_
_entity.id
_entity.type
_entity.pdbx_description
1 polymer ?
#
loop_
_entity_poly.entity_id
_entity_poly.type
_entity_poly.pdbx_seq_one_letter_code
_entity_poly.pdbx_strand_id
1 'polypeptide(L)' 'GETQVWFEGAWHPTMRYHRLELAVGSRIQGPALFEQPDTTIFLEPGMDAEVDRFGNLIIIPDKQ' A
#
# COMPACT_ATOMS: atom_id res chain seq x y z
N GLY A 1 -5.74 9.81 3.37
CA GLY A 1 -7.18 9.61 3.46
C GLY A 1 -7.57 8.18 3.27
N GLU A 2 -8.85 7.94 3.42
CA GLU A 2 -9.41 6.60 3.30
C GLU A 2 -10.37 6.54 2.13
N THR A 3 -10.42 5.41 1.46
CA THR A 3 -11.36 5.17 0.38
C THR A 3 -11.86 3.72 0.46
N GLN A 4 -12.80 3.38 -0.40
CA GLN A 4 -13.31 2.01 -0.49
C GLN A 4 -12.83 1.40 -1.80
N VAL A 5 -12.34 0.17 -1.73
CA VAL A 5 -11.87 -0.55 -2.91
C VAL A 5 -12.60 -1.87 -2.99
N TRP A 6 -13.12 -2.19 -4.18
CA TRP A 6 -13.77 -3.47 -4.44
C TRP A 6 -12.71 -4.50 -4.74
N PHE A 7 -12.68 -5.57 -3.95
CA PHE A 7 -11.68 -6.60 -4.12
C PHE A 7 -12.26 -7.93 -3.68
N GLU A 8 -12.20 -8.90 -4.56
CA GLU A 8 -12.66 -10.27 -4.31
C GLU A 8 -14.07 -10.32 -3.74
N GLY A 9 -14.96 -9.58 -4.39
CA GLY A 9 -16.37 -9.63 -4.07
C GLY A 9 -16.83 -8.82 -2.88
N ALA A 10 -15.97 -7.94 -2.37
CA ALA A 10 -16.33 -7.11 -1.22
C ALA A 10 -15.68 -5.75 -1.29
N TRP A 11 -16.29 -4.77 -0.64
CA TRP A 11 -15.71 -3.46 -0.48
C TRP A 11 -14.82 -3.47 0.75
N HIS A 12 -13.62 -2.92 0.60
CA HIS A 12 -12.64 -2.84 1.68
C HIS A 12 -12.30 -1.41 1.98
N PRO A 13 -12.38 -0.96 3.24
CA PRO A 13 -11.84 0.34 3.61
C PRO A 13 -10.34 0.31 3.35
N THR A 14 -9.84 1.31 2.63
CA THR A 14 -8.48 1.28 2.15
C THR A 14 -7.84 2.65 2.37
N MET A 15 -6.68 2.67 3.00
CA MET A 15 -5.95 3.92 3.20
C MET A 15 -5.20 4.29 1.94
N ARG A 16 -5.22 5.59 1.64
CA ARG A 16 -4.45 6.14 0.51
C ARG A 16 -3.26 6.90 1.04
N TYR A 17 -2.12 6.65 0.44
CA TYR A 17 -0.87 7.30 0.81
C TYR A 17 -0.25 7.93 -0.41
N HIS A 18 0.31 9.12 -0.24
CA HIS A 18 1.19 9.67 -1.26
C HIS A 18 2.54 9.01 -1.08
N ARG A 19 3.05 8.42 -2.14
CA ARG A 19 4.29 7.67 -2.09
C ARG A 19 5.44 8.51 -1.54
N LEU A 20 5.48 9.78 -1.92
CA LEU A 20 6.57 10.67 -1.51
C LEU A 20 6.52 11.07 -0.05
N GLU A 21 5.41 10.82 0.61
CA GLU A 21 5.27 11.16 2.02
C GLU A 21 5.68 10.04 2.95
N LEU A 22 6.03 8.89 2.40
CA LEU A 22 6.37 7.73 3.22
C LEU A 22 7.83 7.80 3.62
N ALA A 23 8.09 7.65 4.91
CA ALA A 23 9.44 7.66 5.43
C ALA A 23 10.12 6.31 5.21
N VAL A 24 11.44 6.35 5.11
CA VAL A 24 12.24 5.12 5.06
C VAL A 24 11.96 4.31 6.32
N GLY A 25 11.76 3.02 6.14
CA GLY A 25 11.44 2.12 7.24
C GLY A 25 9.97 1.99 7.55
N SER A 26 9.12 2.77 6.88
CA SER A 26 7.68 2.63 7.06
C SER A 26 7.21 1.26 6.63
N ARG A 27 6.29 0.68 7.39
CA ARG A 27 5.69 -0.60 7.04
C ARG A 27 4.19 -0.44 7.09
N ILE A 28 3.54 -0.88 6.04
CA ILE A 28 2.12 -0.64 5.84
C ILE A 28 1.45 -1.96 5.50
N GLN A 29 0.37 -2.26 6.20
CA GLN A 29 -0.42 -3.46 5.91
C GLN A 29 -1.52 -3.12 4.91
N GLY A 30 -1.77 -4.03 3.99
CA GLY A 30 -2.88 -3.88 3.07
C GLY A 30 -4.23 -4.06 3.76
N PRO A 31 -5.29 -3.61 3.12
CA PRO A 31 -5.28 -2.99 1.80
C PRO A 31 -4.85 -1.53 1.87
N ALA A 32 -4.13 -1.09 0.85
CA ALA A 32 -3.67 0.30 0.78
C ALA A 32 -3.49 0.72 -0.67
N LEU A 33 -3.58 2.02 -0.92
CA LEU A 33 -3.28 2.59 -2.22
C LEU A 33 -2.12 3.55 -2.07
N PHE A 34 -1.13 3.41 -2.94
CA PHE A 34 0.03 4.30 -2.94
C PHE A 34 -0.03 5.12 -4.21
N GLU A 35 -0.23 6.42 -4.06
CA GLU A 35 -0.38 7.32 -5.20
C GLU A 35 0.97 7.93 -5.55
N GLN A 36 1.31 7.84 -6.80
CA GLN A 36 2.51 8.45 -7.37
C GLN A 36 2.08 9.33 -8.53
N PRO A 37 2.96 10.25 -8.99
CA PRO A 37 2.55 11.15 -10.07
C PRO A 37 2.04 10.43 -11.33
N ASP A 38 2.60 9.28 -11.64
CA ASP A 38 2.29 8.60 -12.90
C ASP A 38 1.42 7.37 -12.74
N THR A 39 1.19 6.92 -11.51
CA THR A 39 0.50 5.64 -11.34
C THR A 39 -0.01 5.49 -9.91
N THR A 40 -0.81 4.47 -9.72
CA THR A 40 -1.31 4.10 -8.40
C THR A 40 -1.01 2.63 -8.19
N ILE A 41 -0.48 2.30 -7.02
CA ILE A 41 -0.18 0.92 -6.66
C ILE A 41 -1.20 0.47 -5.62
N PHE A 42 -1.85 -0.67 -5.89
CA PHE A 42 -2.79 -1.25 -4.94
C PHE A 42 -2.12 -2.37 -4.17
N LEU A 43 -2.09 -2.23 -2.84
CA LEU A 43 -1.59 -3.28 -1.96
C LEU A 43 -2.79 -4.09 -1.49
N GLU A 44 -2.81 -5.36 -1.84
CA GLU A 44 -3.95 -6.22 -1.55
C GLU A 44 -4.04 -6.53 -0.06
N PRO A 45 -5.25 -6.85 0.42
CA PRO A 45 -5.37 -7.38 1.78
C PRO A 45 -4.51 -8.61 1.95
N GLY A 46 -3.86 -8.72 3.09
CA GLY A 46 -2.99 -9.85 3.38
C GLY A 46 -1.56 -9.67 2.91
N MET A 47 -1.23 -8.49 2.40
CA MET A 47 0.14 -8.19 2.00
C MET A 47 0.63 -6.96 2.74
N ASP A 48 1.94 -6.88 2.90
CA ASP A 48 2.59 -5.74 3.52
C ASP A 48 3.47 -5.02 2.51
N ALA A 49 3.74 -3.77 2.79
CA ALA A 49 4.70 -2.99 2.02
C ALA A 49 5.68 -2.33 2.98
N GLU A 50 6.91 -2.17 2.53
CA GLU A 50 7.94 -1.54 3.33
C GLU A 50 8.75 -0.60 2.44
N VAL A 51 9.11 0.56 2.97
CA VAL A 51 9.98 1.50 2.27
C VAL A 51 11.40 1.21 2.72
N ASP A 52 12.26 0.78 1.79
CA ASP A 52 13.63 0.44 2.13
C ASP A 52 14.47 1.71 2.24
N ARG A 53 15.74 1.52 2.58
CA ARG A 53 16.62 2.66 2.82
C ARG A 53 16.95 3.45 1.56
N PHE A 54 16.64 2.91 0.39
CA PHE A 54 16.83 3.61 -0.87
C PHE A 54 15.55 4.29 -1.36
N GLY A 55 14.49 4.22 -0.56
CA GLY A 55 13.22 4.81 -0.92
C GLY A 55 12.37 3.94 -1.81
N ASN A 56 12.72 2.69 -2.00
CA ASN A 56 11.94 1.77 -2.81
C ASN A 56 10.82 1.15 -1.99
N LEU A 57 9.68 0.95 -2.64
CA LEU A 57 8.55 0.29 -2.02
C LEU A 57 8.63 -1.20 -2.30
N ILE A 58 8.80 -1.98 -1.26
CA ILE A 58 8.93 -3.43 -1.34
C ILE A 58 7.62 -4.05 -0.90
N ILE A 59 7.03 -4.87 -1.76
CA ILE A 59 5.78 -5.57 -1.43
C ILE A 59 6.14 -6.94 -0.88
N ILE A 60 5.66 -7.23 0.31
CA ILE A 60 5.99 -8.46 1.01
C ILE A 60 4.71 -9.24 1.24
N PRO A 61 4.61 -10.48 0.76
CA PRO A 61 3.45 -11.30 1.09
C PRO A 61 3.42 -11.55 2.60
N ASP A 62 2.27 -11.28 3.19
CA ASP A 62 2.10 -11.48 4.62
C ASP A 62 2.01 -12.95 4.97
N LYS A 63 1.66 -13.76 4.01
CA LYS A 63 1.41 -15.15 4.24
C LYS A 63 2.53 -16.01 3.66
N GLN A 64 2.93 -16.99 4.41
CA GLN A 64 3.99 -17.92 4.01
C GLN A 64 3.45 -19.07 3.15
#